data_5af4f8a309421bcf70e67d2c91abf5be
#
_entry.id   5af4f8a309421bcf70e67d2c91abf5be
#
_cell.length_a   1.000
_cell.length_b   1.000
_cell.length_c   1.000
_cell.angle_alpha   90.00
_cell.angle_beta   90.00
_cell.angle_gamma   90.00
#
_symmetry.space_group_name_H-M   'P 1'
#
loop_
_entity.id
_entity.type
_entity.pdbx_description
1 polymer ?
#
loop_
_entity_poly.entity_id
_entity_poly.type
_entity_poly.pdbx_seq_one_letter_code
_entity_poly.pdbx_strand_id
1 'polypeptide(L)'
;YYDRVMREQFLPSGRVHYFPNCEVNAQGEVVSLVTGSSIEITPDKYVDASYMQVQVPATRDPDYAIDEGALCVPINALPKVAGPNLTYTIIGGGKTAMDAVLWLLANDADPQKIHWVRPRDSWILNRANIQPGELALKSQESFLRQMTEISESGTPEEMFARLNSAGILWRLD
;
A
#
# COMPACT_ATOMS: atom_id res chain seq x y z
N TYR A 1 -7.12 9.68 4.61
CA TYR A 1 -6.97 10.74 3.61
C TYR A 1 -8.19 10.81 2.69
N TYR A 2 -8.54 9.76 1.95
CA TYR A 2 -9.63 9.77 0.95
C TYR A 2 -10.99 10.12 1.55
N ASP A 3 -11.35 9.56 2.71
CA ASP A 3 -12.60 9.86 3.41
C ASP A 3 -12.69 11.36 3.76
N ARG A 4 -11.60 11.95 4.23
CA ARG A 4 -11.55 13.38 4.55
C ARG A 4 -11.75 14.25 3.31
N VAL A 5 -11.06 13.95 2.21
CA VAL A 5 -11.20 14.69 0.95
C VAL A 5 -12.63 14.57 0.40
N MET A 6 -13.22 13.38 0.49
CA MET A 6 -14.61 13.16 0.07
C MET A 6 -15.57 14.03 0.89
N ARG A 7 -15.46 14.03 2.22
CA ARG A 7 -16.37 14.73 3.13
C ARG A 7 -16.16 16.24 3.15
N GLU A 8 -14.92 16.70 3.07
CA GLU A 8 -14.58 18.12 3.24
C GLU A 8 -14.57 18.91 1.93
N GLN A 9 -14.38 18.25 0.79
CA GLN A 9 -14.24 18.91 -0.50
C GLN A 9 -15.30 18.46 -1.53
N PHE A 10 -15.45 17.16 -1.77
CA PHE A 10 -16.27 16.69 -2.87
C PHE A 10 -17.76 16.75 -2.56
N LEU A 11 -18.22 16.19 -1.46
CA LEU A 11 -19.63 16.21 -1.10
C LEU A 11 -20.17 17.63 -0.86
N PRO A 12 -19.45 18.53 -0.15
CA PRO A 12 -19.93 19.89 0.03
C PRO A 12 -20.04 20.71 -1.27
N SER A 13 -19.32 20.30 -2.33
CA SER A 13 -19.40 20.98 -3.63
C SER A 13 -20.79 20.86 -4.29
N GLY A 14 -21.61 19.90 -3.86
CA GLY A 14 -22.91 19.59 -4.47
C GLY A 14 -22.83 18.99 -5.88
N ARG A 15 -21.61 18.74 -6.40
CA ARG A 15 -21.35 18.22 -7.75
C ARG A 15 -21.01 16.73 -7.77
N VAL A 16 -20.95 16.09 -6.61
CA VAL A 16 -20.59 14.68 -6.46
C VAL A 16 -21.73 13.96 -5.73
N HIS A 17 -22.24 12.92 -6.35
CA HIS A 17 -23.13 11.94 -5.74
C HIS A 17 -22.30 10.71 -5.40
N TYR A 18 -22.22 10.35 -4.13
CA TYR A 18 -21.42 9.25 -3.64
C TYR A 18 -22.30 8.10 -3.15
N PHE A 19 -22.13 6.94 -3.71
CA PHE A 19 -22.89 5.73 -3.41
C PHE A 19 -21.97 4.67 -2.79
N PRO A 20 -21.69 4.73 -1.48
CA PRO A 20 -20.87 3.72 -0.81
C PRO A 20 -21.58 2.38 -0.75
N ASN A 21 -20.82 1.29 -0.80
CA ASN A 21 -21.33 -0.09 -0.81
C ASN A 21 -22.37 -0.33 -1.92
N CYS A 22 -22.13 0.23 -3.08
CA CYS A 22 -22.93 0.00 -4.27
C CYS A 22 -22.06 -0.53 -5.41
N GLU A 23 -22.67 -1.26 -6.32
CA GLU A 23 -22.07 -1.66 -7.59
C GLU A 23 -22.95 -1.21 -8.76
N VAL A 24 -22.38 -1.18 -9.95
CA VAL A 24 -23.14 -0.93 -11.17
C VAL A 24 -23.44 -2.27 -11.84
N ASN A 25 -24.72 -2.57 -12.04
CA ASN A 25 -25.15 -3.81 -12.68
C ASN A 25 -24.98 -3.74 -14.22
N ALA A 26 -25.27 -4.85 -14.89
CA ALA A 26 -25.18 -4.94 -16.35
C ALA A 26 -26.17 -4.01 -17.10
N GLN A 27 -27.21 -3.53 -16.43
CA GLN A 27 -28.19 -2.58 -16.95
C GLN A 27 -27.75 -1.11 -16.77
N GLY A 28 -26.65 -0.86 -16.07
CA GLY A 28 -26.15 0.48 -15.78
C GLY A 28 -26.80 1.14 -14.55
N GLU A 29 -27.55 0.39 -13.74
CA GLU A 29 -28.13 0.89 -12.50
C GLU A 29 -27.14 0.76 -11.34
N VAL A 30 -27.16 1.70 -10.42
CA VAL A 30 -26.41 1.64 -9.15
C VAL A 30 -27.21 0.83 -8.14
N VAL A 31 -26.70 -0.32 -7.74
CA VAL A 31 -27.36 -1.26 -6.81
C VAL A 31 -26.66 -1.25 -5.46
N SER A 32 -27.42 -1.02 -4.41
CA SER A 32 -26.91 -1.11 -3.03
C SER A 32 -26.65 -2.57 -2.64
N LEU A 33 -25.41 -2.87 -2.25
CA LEU A 33 -25.01 -4.20 -1.72
C LEU A 33 -25.58 -4.46 -0.31
N VAL A 34 -26.11 -3.43 0.36
CA VAL A 34 -26.67 -3.55 1.70
C VAL A 34 -28.16 -3.79 1.66
N THR A 35 -28.89 -3.06 0.81
CA THR A 35 -30.38 -3.10 0.77
C THR A 35 -30.93 -3.80 -0.47
N GLY A 36 -30.13 -3.98 -1.52
CA GLY A 36 -30.58 -4.47 -2.83
C GLY A 36 -31.39 -3.46 -3.64
N SER A 37 -31.58 -2.24 -3.14
CA SER A 37 -32.27 -1.19 -3.90
C SER A 37 -31.41 -0.70 -5.06
N SER A 38 -32.05 -0.38 -6.19
CA SER A 38 -31.38 0.17 -7.37
C SER A 38 -31.79 1.63 -7.63
N ILE A 39 -30.88 2.36 -8.23
CA ILE A 39 -31.06 3.74 -8.69
C ILE A 39 -30.63 3.78 -10.14
N GLU A 40 -31.52 4.19 -11.01
CA GLU A 40 -31.20 4.44 -12.41
C GLU A 40 -30.43 5.75 -12.56
N ILE A 41 -29.29 5.70 -13.25
CA ILE A 41 -28.50 6.86 -13.61
C ILE A 41 -28.25 6.87 -15.10
N THR A 42 -28.32 8.05 -15.72
CA THR A 42 -28.06 8.23 -17.15
C THR A 42 -26.83 9.13 -17.32
N PRO A 43 -25.63 8.58 -17.34
CA PRO A 43 -24.42 9.38 -17.45
C PRO A 43 -24.12 9.75 -18.90
N ASP A 44 -23.59 10.96 -19.13
CA ASP A 44 -23.07 11.37 -20.43
C ASP A 44 -21.76 10.62 -20.77
N LYS A 45 -21.00 10.23 -19.76
CA LYS A 45 -19.75 9.47 -19.89
C LYS A 45 -19.61 8.46 -18.76
N TYR A 46 -19.10 7.30 -19.12
CA TYR A 46 -18.77 6.23 -18.19
C TYR A 46 -17.25 6.16 -17.97
N VAL A 47 -16.82 6.11 -16.72
CA VAL A 47 -15.40 5.90 -16.36
C VAL A 47 -15.31 4.69 -15.46
N ASP A 48 -14.77 3.59 -15.99
CA ASP A 48 -14.46 2.41 -15.20
C ASP A 48 -13.05 2.58 -14.56
N ALA A 49 -13.02 2.77 -13.26
CA ALA A 49 -11.82 2.86 -12.47
C ALA A 49 -11.49 1.56 -11.73
N SER A 50 -12.23 0.47 -11.98
CA SER A 50 -12.10 -0.82 -11.31
C SER A 50 -11.21 -1.83 -12.05
N TYR A 51 -10.66 -1.47 -13.23
CA TYR A 51 -9.95 -2.41 -14.09
C TYR A 51 -8.62 -2.96 -13.49
N MET A 52 -8.07 -2.31 -12.48
CA MET A 52 -6.87 -2.75 -11.77
C MET A 52 -7.18 -3.93 -10.84
N GLN A 53 -7.23 -5.12 -11.39
CA GLN A 53 -7.40 -6.35 -10.60
C GLN A 53 -6.06 -6.79 -10.00
N VAL A 54 -5.67 -6.17 -8.89
CA VAL A 54 -4.46 -6.55 -8.16
C VAL A 54 -4.79 -7.65 -7.16
N GLN A 55 -4.11 -8.79 -7.28
CA GLN A 55 -4.16 -9.82 -6.24
C GLN A 55 -3.28 -9.41 -5.07
N VAL A 56 -3.88 -9.34 -3.90
CA VAL A 56 -3.18 -9.04 -2.64
C VAL A 56 -3.40 -10.19 -1.64
N PRO A 57 -2.56 -10.33 -0.60
CA PRO A 57 -2.71 -11.41 0.38
C PRO A 57 -4.09 -11.52 1.05
N ALA A 58 -4.90 -10.47 1.00
CA ALA A 58 -6.27 -10.49 1.53
C ALA A 58 -7.28 -11.14 0.56
N THR A 59 -6.92 -11.35 -0.71
CA THR A 59 -7.82 -11.85 -1.77
C THR A 59 -7.37 -13.17 -2.38
N ARG A 60 -6.28 -13.75 -1.89
CA ARG A 60 -5.75 -15.05 -2.33
C ARG A 60 -5.13 -15.81 -1.18
N ASP A 61 -5.11 -17.12 -1.29
CA ASP A 61 -4.36 -17.98 -0.37
C ASP A 61 -2.85 -17.80 -0.57
N PRO A 62 -2.03 -17.99 0.48
CA PRO A 62 -0.58 -17.93 0.36
C PRO A 62 -0.04 -19.10 -0.49
N ASP A 63 1.08 -18.85 -1.18
CA ASP A 63 1.74 -19.84 -2.04
C ASP A 63 2.56 -20.90 -1.24
N TYR A 64 2.47 -20.88 0.08
CA TYR A 64 3.16 -21.79 0.99
C TYR A 64 2.16 -22.57 1.85
N ALA A 65 2.56 -23.75 2.30
CA ALA A 65 1.74 -24.56 3.19
C ALA A 65 1.63 -23.92 4.58
N ILE A 66 0.45 -24.01 5.16
CA ILE A 66 0.15 -23.60 6.53
C ILE A 66 -0.20 -24.85 7.32
N ASP A 67 0.46 -25.07 8.44
CA ASP A 67 0.17 -26.21 9.32
C ASP A 67 -1.23 -26.09 9.91
N GLU A 68 -1.86 -27.24 10.13
CA GLU A 68 -3.19 -27.30 10.75
C GLU A 68 -3.14 -26.65 12.15
N GLY A 69 -4.04 -25.69 12.39
CA GLY A 69 -4.10 -24.95 13.64
C GLY A 69 -3.20 -23.70 13.71
N ALA A 70 -2.33 -23.44 12.72
CA ALA A 70 -1.58 -22.21 12.65
C ALA A 70 -2.48 -21.04 12.18
N LEU A 71 -2.50 -19.95 12.95
CA LEU A 71 -3.25 -18.74 12.56
C LEU A 71 -2.42 -17.92 11.58
N CYS A 72 -2.72 -18.05 10.30
CA CYS A 72 -2.12 -17.23 9.23
C CYS A 72 -3.17 -16.27 8.67
N VAL A 73 -2.87 -14.98 8.73
CA VAL A 73 -3.82 -13.94 8.32
C VAL A 73 -3.13 -12.89 7.46
N PRO A 74 -3.83 -12.25 6.51
CA PRO A 74 -3.30 -11.08 5.84
C PRO A 74 -3.17 -9.90 6.81
N ILE A 75 -2.28 -8.96 6.51
CA ILE A 75 -1.98 -7.84 7.41
C ILE A 75 -3.22 -7.03 7.82
N ASN A 76 -4.20 -6.90 6.95
CA ASN A 76 -5.45 -6.18 7.23
C ASN A 76 -6.25 -6.79 8.41
N ALA A 77 -6.03 -8.06 8.70
CA ALA A 77 -6.67 -8.74 9.81
C ALA A 77 -5.83 -8.68 11.10
N LEU A 78 -4.56 -8.27 11.03
CA LEU A 78 -3.66 -8.19 12.18
C LEU A 78 -4.28 -7.47 13.40
N PRO A 79 -4.92 -6.29 13.27
CA PRO A 79 -5.54 -5.62 14.41
C PRO A 79 -6.67 -6.40 15.09
N LYS A 80 -7.26 -7.37 14.40
CA LYS A 80 -8.36 -8.20 14.94
C LYS A 80 -7.87 -9.42 15.70
N VAL A 81 -6.65 -9.87 15.40
CA VAL A 81 -6.07 -11.10 15.97
C VAL A 81 -4.89 -10.83 16.89
N ALA A 82 -4.34 -9.63 16.88
CA ALA A 82 -3.26 -9.24 17.76
C ALA A 82 -3.72 -9.26 19.24
N GLY A 83 -2.82 -9.70 20.11
CA GLY A 83 -3.11 -9.80 21.53
C GLY A 83 -1.84 -9.89 22.38
N PRO A 84 -1.96 -9.72 23.69
CA PRO A 84 -0.84 -9.79 24.59
C PRO A 84 -0.24 -11.22 24.60
N ASN A 85 1.07 -11.28 24.74
CA ASN A 85 1.84 -12.54 24.86
C ASN A 85 1.87 -13.45 23.61
N LEU A 86 1.39 -13.00 22.47
CA LEU A 86 1.51 -13.74 21.22
C LEU A 86 2.92 -13.59 20.63
N THR A 87 3.33 -14.60 19.88
CA THR A 87 4.51 -14.56 19.01
C THR A 87 4.03 -14.33 17.59
N TYR A 88 4.68 -13.42 16.90
CA TYR A 88 4.32 -13.03 15.54
C TYR A 88 5.42 -13.42 14.57
N THR A 89 5.06 -14.08 13.49
CA THR A 89 5.96 -14.30 12.36
C THR A 89 5.45 -13.50 11.16
N ILE A 90 6.21 -12.51 10.74
CA ILE A 90 5.87 -11.66 9.59
C ILE A 90 6.65 -12.15 8.39
N ILE A 91 5.96 -12.49 7.31
CA ILE A 91 6.55 -13.01 6.08
C ILE A 91 6.47 -11.96 4.99
N GLY A 92 7.62 -11.54 4.48
CA GLY A 92 7.75 -10.58 3.40
C GLY A 92 8.72 -9.44 3.68
N GLY A 93 9.36 -8.90 2.66
CA GLY A 93 10.36 -7.81 2.76
C GLY A 93 9.85 -6.44 2.29
N GLY A 94 8.57 -6.31 1.98
CA GLY A 94 8.00 -5.07 1.44
C GLY A 94 7.51 -4.09 2.51
N LYS A 95 7.05 -2.92 2.05
CA LYS A 95 6.52 -1.85 2.91
C LYS A 95 5.41 -2.34 3.86
N THR A 96 4.52 -3.20 3.37
CA THR A 96 3.41 -3.75 4.16
C THR A 96 3.90 -4.55 5.38
N ALA A 97 4.99 -5.31 5.22
CA ALA A 97 5.60 -6.02 6.34
C ALA A 97 6.26 -5.05 7.35
N MET A 98 6.90 -3.99 6.86
CA MET A 98 7.43 -2.92 7.74
C MET A 98 6.31 -2.24 8.53
N ASP A 99 5.19 -1.92 7.88
CA ASP A 99 4.03 -1.34 8.56
C ASP A 99 3.47 -2.29 9.63
N ALA A 100 3.48 -3.61 9.39
CA ALA A 100 3.07 -4.61 10.39
C ALA A 100 3.99 -4.61 11.62
N VAL A 101 5.30 -4.62 11.41
CA VAL A 101 6.29 -4.58 12.50
C VAL A 101 6.11 -3.30 13.32
N LEU A 102 6.07 -2.14 12.65
CA LEU A 102 5.90 -0.85 13.32
C LEU A 102 4.58 -0.78 14.07
N TRP A 103 3.50 -1.31 13.51
CA TRP A 103 2.20 -1.34 14.17
C TRP A 103 2.23 -2.22 15.42
N LEU A 104 2.85 -3.41 15.35
CA LEU A 104 2.99 -4.29 16.51
C LEU A 104 3.78 -3.61 17.63
N LEU A 105 4.91 -2.99 17.30
CA LEU A 105 5.73 -2.26 18.26
C LEU A 105 4.97 -1.07 18.89
N ALA A 106 4.18 -0.35 18.09
CA ALA A 106 3.35 0.75 18.59
C ALA A 106 2.15 0.29 19.42
N ASN A 107 1.81 -1.01 19.39
CA ASN A 107 0.76 -1.63 20.20
C ASN A 107 1.34 -2.60 21.26
N ASP A 108 2.51 -2.27 21.80
CA ASP A 108 3.14 -2.92 22.96
C ASP A 108 3.48 -4.42 22.76
N ALA A 109 3.63 -4.88 21.51
CA ALA A 109 4.14 -6.22 21.26
C ALA A 109 5.62 -6.30 21.67
N ASP A 110 5.99 -7.38 22.37
CA ASP A 110 7.37 -7.63 22.75
C ASP A 110 8.25 -7.80 21.50
N PRO A 111 9.28 -6.96 21.29
CA PRO A 111 10.17 -7.08 20.13
C PRO A 111 10.82 -8.46 19.99
N GLN A 112 11.09 -9.15 21.11
CA GLN A 112 11.67 -10.49 21.11
C GLN A 112 10.69 -11.58 20.61
N LYS A 113 9.41 -11.27 20.55
CA LYS A 113 8.35 -12.15 20.03
C LYS A 113 7.96 -11.81 18.58
N ILE A 114 8.67 -10.89 17.94
CA ILE A 114 8.43 -10.53 16.53
C ILE A 114 9.54 -11.17 15.69
N HIS A 115 9.19 -12.17 14.91
CA HIS A 115 10.07 -12.81 13.93
C HIS A 115 9.75 -12.30 12.54
N TRP A 116 10.74 -11.70 11.87
CA TRP A 116 10.54 -11.15 10.54
C TRP A 116 11.33 -11.94 9.50
N VAL A 117 10.61 -12.69 8.68
CA VAL A 117 11.16 -13.49 7.58
C VAL A 117 11.18 -12.66 6.31
N ARG A 118 12.37 -12.25 5.89
CA ARG A 118 12.61 -11.53 4.64
C ARG A 118 13.30 -12.47 3.64
N PRO A 119 12.62 -12.90 2.58
CA PRO A 119 13.22 -13.83 1.62
C PRO A 119 14.33 -13.17 0.77
N ARG A 120 14.34 -11.85 0.68
CA ARG A 120 15.35 -11.03 -0.01
C ARG A 120 15.33 -9.60 0.51
N ASP A 121 16.45 -8.90 0.35
CA ASP A 121 16.57 -7.48 0.68
C ASP A 121 15.75 -6.62 -0.29
N SER A 122 15.27 -5.50 0.21
CA SER A 122 14.54 -4.52 -0.57
C SER A 122 15.27 -3.18 -0.58
N TRP A 123 15.42 -2.61 -1.76
CA TRP A 123 15.84 -1.23 -1.94
C TRP A 123 14.60 -0.33 -1.95
N ILE A 124 14.63 0.73 -1.18
CA ILE A 124 13.47 1.61 -0.95
C ILE A 124 13.83 3.03 -1.39
N LEU A 125 12.97 3.62 -2.22
CA LEU A 125 13.10 5.03 -2.59
C LEU A 125 12.91 5.94 -1.38
N ASN A 126 13.82 6.87 -1.20
CA ASN A 126 13.69 7.91 -0.18
C ASN A 126 12.52 8.83 -0.50
N ARG A 127 11.43 8.71 0.24
CA ARG A 127 10.21 9.48 0.03
C ARG A 127 10.43 11.00 0.15
N ALA A 128 11.41 11.45 0.91
CA ALA A 128 11.74 12.86 1.03
C ALA A 128 12.17 13.49 -0.30
N ASN A 129 12.62 12.66 -1.25
CA ASN A 129 13.03 13.09 -2.59
C ASN A 129 11.87 13.12 -3.61
N ILE A 130 10.65 12.72 -3.21
CA ILE A 130 9.49 12.67 -4.11
C ILE A 130 8.38 13.50 -3.44
N GLN A 131 8.40 14.79 -3.70
CA GLN A 131 7.47 15.74 -3.07
C GLN A 131 6.70 16.54 -4.13
N PRO A 132 5.39 16.74 -3.95
CA PRO A 132 4.57 17.57 -4.84
C PRO A 132 4.63 19.06 -4.49
N GLY A 133 4.01 19.88 -5.33
CA GLY A 133 3.80 21.29 -5.06
C GLY A 133 5.09 22.11 -5.07
N GLU A 134 5.27 22.94 -4.08
CA GLU A 134 6.43 23.83 -3.97
C GLU A 134 7.76 23.09 -3.83
N LEU A 135 7.73 21.85 -3.37
CA LEU A 135 8.92 21.00 -3.24
C LEU A 135 9.23 20.19 -4.51
N ALA A 136 8.48 20.39 -5.60
CA ALA A 136 8.68 19.67 -6.85
C ALA A 136 10.07 19.88 -7.47
N LEU A 137 10.69 21.05 -7.29
CA LEU A 137 12.06 21.31 -7.74
C LEU A 137 13.05 20.35 -7.09
N LYS A 138 12.93 20.09 -5.79
CA LYS A 138 13.76 19.13 -5.08
C LYS A 138 13.60 17.71 -5.65
N SER A 139 12.38 17.34 -6.06
CA SER A 139 12.12 16.06 -6.71
C SER A 139 12.78 15.96 -8.09
N GLN A 140 12.77 17.04 -8.86
CA GLN A 140 13.44 17.09 -10.16
C GLN A 140 14.97 16.99 -10.02
N GLU A 141 15.56 17.72 -9.08
CA GLU A 141 16.99 17.65 -8.76
C GLU A 141 17.38 16.22 -8.34
N SER A 142 16.60 15.59 -7.48
CA SER A 142 16.83 14.21 -7.06
C SER A 142 16.72 13.23 -8.24
N PHE A 143 15.78 13.45 -9.14
CA PHE A 143 15.63 12.63 -10.35
C PHE A 143 16.84 12.78 -11.29
N LEU A 144 17.29 14.01 -11.55
CA LEU A 144 18.48 14.25 -12.37
C LEU A 144 19.73 13.61 -11.75
N ARG A 145 19.90 13.76 -10.44
CA ARG A 145 20.99 13.09 -9.72
C ARG A 145 20.89 11.56 -9.84
N GLN A 146 19.70 11.00 -9.71
CA GLN A 146 19.49 9.56 -9.93
C GLN A 146 19.94 9.13 -11.32
N MET A 147 19.59 9.87 -12.37
CA MET A 147 20.01 9.56 -13.73
C MET A 147 21.53 9.62 -13.88
N THR A 148 22.19 10.60 -13.28
CA THR A 148 23.65 10.71 -13.28
C THR A 148 24.30 9.50 -12.61
N GLU A 149 23.86 9.15 -11.39
CA GLU A 149 24.42 8.01 -10.66
C GLU A 149 24.25 6.68 -11.42
N ILE A 150 23.12 6.51 -12.11
CA ILE A 150 22.86 5.35 -12.95
C ILE A 150 23.79 5.34 -14.16
N SER A 151 23.90 6.46 -14.87
CA SER A 151 24.68 6.55 -16.12
C SER A 151 26.18 6.37 -15.92
N GLU A 152 26.68 6.74 -14.76
CA GLU A 152 28.09 6.65 -14.38
C GLU A 152 28.46 5.30 -13.75
N SER A 153 27.51 4.39 -13.55
CA SER A 153 27.73 3.09 -12.95
C SER A 153 28.09 2.04 -14.01
N GLY A 154 29.11 1.26 -13.73
CA GLY A 154 29.55 0.16 -14.62
C GLY A 154 28.85 -1.18 -14.31
N THR A 155 28.33 -1.35 -13.10
CA THR A 155 27.65 -2.58 -12.66
C THR A 155 26.40 -2.25 -11.84
N PRO A 156 25.43 -3.18 -11.74
CA PRO A 156 24.26 -3.01 -10.87
C PRO A 156 24.64 -2.76 -9.39
N GLU A 157 25.65 -3.46 -8.89
CA GLU A 157 26.11 -3.33 -7.51
C GLU A 157 26.66 -1.93 -7.25
N GLU A 158 27.49 -1.42 -8.15
CA GLU A 158 28.01 -0.05 -8.09
C GLU A 158 26.86 0.97 -8.16
N MET A 159 25.90 0.78 -9.05
CA MET A 159 24.73 1.64 -9.19
C MET A 159 23.94 1.74 -7.86
N PHE A 160 23.63 0.61 -7.24
CA PHE A 160 22.91 0.63 -5.97
C PHE A 160 23.73 1.26 -4.85
N ALA A 161 25.04 1.03 -4.79
CA ALA A 161 25.93 1.65 -3.80
C ALA A 161 25.96 3.17 -3.96
N ARG A 162 26.07 3.66 -5.20
CA ARG A 162 26.05 5.10 -5.53
C ARG A 162 24.71 5.76 -5.19
N LEU A 163 23.59 5.14 -5.57
CA LEU A 163 22.25 5.63 -5.26
C LEU A 163 21.99 5.69 -3.75
N ASN A 164 22.50 4.73 -2.99
CA ASN A 164 22.43 4.75 -1.54
C ASN A 164 23.28 5.87 -0.94
N SER A 165 24.53 6.02 -1.38
CA SER A 165 25.42 7.10 -0.93
C SER A 165 24.87 8.48 -1.26
N ALA A 166 24.12 8.60 -2.35
CA ALA A 166 23.42 9.81 -2.75
C ALA A 166 22.14 10.08 -1.95
N GLY A 167 21.71 9.17 -1.06
CA GLY A 167 20.48 9.29 -0.27
C GLY A 167 19.20 9.15 -1.10
N ILE A 168 19.28 8.54 -2.29
CA ILE A 168 18.16 8.32 -3.21
C ILE A 168 17.47 7.00 -2.88
N LEU A 169 18.24 5.96 -2.61
CA LEU A 169 17.75 4.66 -2.16
C LEU A 169 18.26 4.36 -0.75
N TRP A 170 17.48 3.60 -0.02
CA TRP A 170 17.88 2.99 1.24
C TRP A 170 17.77 1.47 1.13
N ARG A 171 18.71 0.78 1.74
CA ARG A 171 18.62 -0.65 1.95
C ARG A 171 18.08 -0.93 3.33
N LEU A 172 17.21 -1.91 3.42
CA LEU A 172 16.71 -2.42 4.69
C LEU A 172 17.68 -3.51 5.17
N ASP A 173 18.60 -3.18 6.05
CA ASP A 173 19.59 -4.08 6.63
C ASP A 173 19.00 -4.91 7.79
#